data_e5413405773d32e1793f734593e6e3da
#
_entry.id   e5413405773d32e1793f734593e6e3da
#
_cell.length_a   1.000
_cell.length_b   1.000
_cell.length_c   1.000
_cell.angle_alpha   90.00
_cell.angle_beta   90.00
_cell.angle_gamma   90.00
#
_symmetry.space_group_name_H-M   'P 1'
#
loop_
_entity.id
_entity.type
_entity.pdbx_description
1 polymer ?
#
loop_
_entity_poly.entity_id
_entity_poly.type
_entity_poly.pdbx_seq_one_letter_code
_entity_poly.pdbx_strand_id
1 'polypeptide(L)'
;MGENRCPALVAMKDEAQSEIDLYLSHKEGYRVPVRVRAVTLRNDLGKVIGAVEIFRDHSVFVAARHRTRELQRLTDLDALTHLGNRRFSEVNLSAALQTRLHEAEPFGVILIDVDDFKLVNDTFGKPVGDQMLKLVAETLQYSVRTSDYVGRWGGEEFLLVLYDVNEPQLKAIAEKLRRLVQHNSLITEKGEFGVTISVGGTLTHRDDTLTSLLERAEAALQQSKSEGKNRSTII
;
A
#
# COMPACT_ATOMS: atom_id res chain seq x y z
N MET A 1 14.96 -28.17 -12.89
CA MET A 1 13.50 -28.18 -12.57
C MET A 1 13.23 -29.51 -11.89
N GLY A 2 12.73 -29.50 -10.64
CA GLY A 2 12.41 -30.76 -9.95
C GLY A 2 11.23 -31.47 -10.62
N GLU A 3 11.24 -32.78 -10.62
CA GLU A 3 10.24 -33.67 -11.24
C GLU A 3 8.78 -33.34 -10.89
N ASN A 4 8.53 -32.66 -9.80
CA ASN A 4 7.19 -32.32 -9.31
C ASN A 4 6.52 -31.10 -9.99
N ARG A 5 7.10 -30.50 -11.04
CA ARG A 5 6.56 -29.29 -11.70
C ARG A 5 6.32 -29.45 -13.21
N CYS A 6 6.51 -30.63 -13.76
CA CYS A 6 6.20 -30.89 -15.17
C CYS A 6 4.68 -31.06 -15.34
N PRO A 7 3.99 -30.21 -16.13
CA PRO A 7 2.54 -30.26 -16.27
C PRO A 7 2.04 -31.61 -16.78
N ALA A 8 2.77 -32.25 -17.70
CA ALA A 8 2.44 -33.57 -18.21
C ALA A 8 2.47 -34.64 -17.10
N LEU A 9 3.52 -34.62 -16.25
CA LEU A 9 3.63 -35.57 -15.13
C LEU A 9 2.52 -35.36 -14.10
N VAL A 10 2.18 -34.11 -13.79
CA VAL A 10 1.08 -33.77 -12.89
C VAL A 10 -0.24 -34.27 -13.47
N ALA A 11 -0.53 -33.97 -14.74
CA ALA A 11 -1.75 -34.42 -15.42
C ALA A 11 -1.88 -35.94 -15.42
N MET A 12 -0.79 -36.68 -15.69
CA MET A 12 -0.79 -38.15 -15.71
C MET A 12 -0.97 -38.76 -14.32
N LYS A 13 -0.38 -38.14 -13.29
CA LYS A 13 -0.46 -38.59 -11.91
C LYS A 13 -1.85 -38.37 -11.31
N ASP A 14 -2.41 -37.19 -11.51
CA ASP A 14 -3.69 -36.79 -10.94
C ASP A 14 -4.88 -37.21 -11.84
N GLU A 15 -4.57 -37.81 -13.02
CA GLU A 15 -5.53 -38.20 -14.06
C GLU A 15 -6.47 -37.05 -14.50
N ALA A 16 -6.03 -35.80 -14.33
CA ALA A 16 -6.77 -34.58 -14.61
C ALA A 16 -5.98 -33.64 -15.53
N GLN A 17 -6.66 -32.65 -16.10
CA GLN A 17 -5.95 -31.60 -16.83
C GLN A 17 -5.19 -30.70 -15.85
N SER A 18 -3.98 -30.26 -16.25
CA SER A 18 -3.13 -29.33 -15.52
C SER A 18 -2.88 -28.08 -16.38
N GLU A 19 -2.92 -26.89 -15.79
CA GLU A 19 -2.60 -25.64 -16.46
C GLU A 19 -1.64 -24.82 -15.60
N ILE A 20 -0.55 -24.31 -16.21
CA ILE A 20 0.47 -23.53 -15.50
C ILE A 20 1.08 -22.48 -16.42
N ASP A 21 1.40 -21.31 -15.86
CA ASP A 21 2.19 -20.29 -16.52
C ASP A 21 3.67 -20.51 -16.22
N LEU A 22 4.50 -20.56 -17.27
CA LEU A 22 5.94 -20.73 -17.14
C LEU A 22 6.70 -19.99 -18.25
N TYR A 23 8.05 -20.04 -18.18
CA TYR A 23 8.91 -19.42 -19.18
C TYR A 23 9.70 -20.50 -19.93
N LEU A 24 9.61 -20.49 -21.26
CA LEU A 24 10.48 -21.27 -22.14
C LEU A 24 11.70 -20.44 -22.52
N SER A 25 12.85 -21.11 -22.67
CA SER A 25 14.06 -20.49 -23.20
C SER A 25 14.01 -20.49 -24.73
N HIS A 26 14.12 -19.29 -25.33
CA HIS A 26 14.27 -19.17 -26.78
C HIS A 26 15.72 -19.46 -27.19
N LYS A 27 15.92 -19.91 -28.44
CA LYS A 27 17.27 -20.19 -28.98
C LYS A 27 18.22 -18.99 -28.97
N GLU A 28 17.69 -17.77 -28.95
CA GLU A 28 18.44 -16.52 -28.89
C GLU A 28 18.69 -16.03 -27.44
N GLY A 29 18.40 -16.87 -26.44
CA GLY A 29 18.75 -16.62 -25.03
C GLY A 29 17.71 -15.86 -24.19
N TYR A 30 16.65 -15.33 -24.78
CA TYR A 30 15.58 -14.71 -24.03
C TYR A 30 14.52 -15.73 -23.57
N ARG A 31 13.68 -15.32 -22.60
CA ARG A 31 12.60 -16.15 -22.04
C ARG A 31 11.25 -15.73 -22.60
N VAL A 32 10.49 -16.69 -23.11
CA VAL A 32 9.13 -16.50 -23.62
C VAL A 32 8.14 -16.97 -22.56
N PRO A 33 7.25 -16.09 -22.05
CA PRO A 33 6.18 -16.52 -21.17
C PRO A 33 5.17 -17.33 -21.95
N VAL A 34 4.85 -18.52 -21.45
CA VAL A 34 3.88 -19.43 -22.07
C VAL A 34 2.91 -19.96 -21.02
N ARG A 35 1.67 -20.15 -21.44
CA ARG A 35 0.70 -20.94 -20.71
C ARG A 35 0.71 -22.35 -21.25
N VAL A 36 0.96 -23.31 -20.38
CA VAL A 36 1.00 -24.73 -20.74
C VAL A 36 -0.22 -25.41 -20.15
N ARG A 37 -0.97 -26.07 -21.02
CA ARG A 37 -2.08 -26.94 -20.63
C ARG A 37 -1.72 -28.37 -20.98
N ALA A 38 -1.74 -29.25 -19.99
CA ALA A 38 -1.52 -30.67 -20.14
C ALA A 38 -2.83 -31.45 -19.97
N VAL A 39 -3.10 -32.37 -20.87
CA VAL A 39 -4.29 -33.22 -20.88
C VAL A 39 -3.85 -34.68 -21.00
N THR A 40 -4.44 -35.58 -20.24
CA THR A 40 -4.17 -37.03 -20.29
C THR A 40 -4.67 -37.64 -21.57
N LEU A 41 -3.88 -38.55 -22.13
CA LEU A 41 -4.30 -39.48 -23.18
C LEU A 41 -4.70 -40.82 -22.57
N ARG A 42 -5.84 -41.37 -23.00
CA ARG A 42 -6.33 -42.65 -22.55
C ARG A 42 -6.47 -43.60 -23.74
N ASN A 43 -6.25 -44.89 -23.48
CA ASN A 43 -6.54 -45.94 -24.45
C ASN A 43 -8.04 -46.35 -24.42
N ASP A 44 -8.44 -47.27 -25.26
CA ASP A 44 -9.82 -47.75 -25.39
C ASP A 44 -10.37 -48.42 -24.08
N LEU A 45 -9.48 -48.80 -23.19
CA LEU A 45 -9.80 -49.30 -21.86
C LEU A 45 -9.85 -48.22 -20.76
N GLY A 46 -9.74 -46.96 -21.14
CA GLY A 46 -9.77 -45.84 -20.22
C GLY A 46 -8.47 -45.60 -19.42
N LYS A 47 -7.42 -46.41 -19.62
CA LYS A 47 -6.15 -46.28 -18.91
C LYS A 47 -5.33 -45.11 -19.48
N VAL A 48 -4.76 -44.28 -18.60
CA VAL A 48 -3.83 -43.22 -18.99
C VAL A 48 -2.57 -43.80 -19.61
N ILE A 49 -2.27 -43.43 -20.87
CA ILE A 49 -1.12 -43.87 -21.65
C ILE A 49 -0.11 -42.77 -21.94
N GLY A 50 -0.44 -41.51 -21.64
CA GLY A 50 0.41 -40.38 -21.85
C GLY A 50 -0.30 -39.07 -21.55
N ALA A 51 0.35 -37.96 -21.89
CA ALA A 51 -0.24 -36.63 -21.86
C ALA A 51 0.17 -35.82 -23.09
N VAL A 52 -0.70 -34.91 -23.52
CA VAL A 52 -0.43 -33.89 -24.52
C VAL A 52 -0.27 -32.55 -23.84
N GLU A 53 0.79 -31.83 -24.16
CA GLU A 53 1.02 -30.45 -23.73
C GLU A 53 0.75 -29.47 -24.87
N ILE A 54 -0.05 -28.47 -24.59
CA ILE A 54 -0.38 -27.37 -25.49
C ILE A 54 0.27 -26.13 -24.93
N PHE A 55 1.19 -25.54 -25.70
CA PHE A 55 1.88 -24.30 -25.35
C PHE A 55 1.22 -23.12 -26.06
N ARG A 56 0.80 -22.13 -25.30
CA ARG A 56 0.25 -20.88 -25.83
C ARG A 56 1.17 -19.73 -25.46
N ASP A 57 1.61 -18.96 -26.45
CA ASP A 57 2.36 -17.73 -26.20
C ASP A 57 1.50 -16.77 -25.36
N HIS A 58 2.06 -16.35 -24.24
CA HIS A 58 1.40 -15.49 -23.26
C HIS A 58 2.03 -14.09 -23.19
N SER A 59 2.97 -13.79 -24.12
CA SER A 59 3.76 -12.54 -24.12
C SER A 59 2.89 -11.30 -24.19
N VAL A 60 1.88 -11.29 -25.05
CA VAL A 60 0.96 -10.15 -25.20
C VAL A 60 0.19 -9.87 -23.91
N PHE A 61 -0.27 -10.92 -23.23
CA PHE A 61 -1.00 -10.77 -21.97
C PHE A 61 -0.09 -10.26 -20.85
N VAL A 62 1.13 -10.79 -20.74
CA VAL A 62 2.11 -10.36 -19.74
C VAL A 62 2.50 -8.90 -20.00
N ALA A 63 2.75 -8.51 -21.27
CA ALA A 63 3.07 -7.13 -21.63
C ALA A 63 1.91 -6.17 -21.34
N ALA A 64 0.66 -6.54 -21.68
CA ALA A 64 -0.52 -5.75 -21.37
C ALA A 64 -0.70 -5.57 -19.86
N ARG A 65 -0.52 -6.63 -19.07
CA ARG A 65 -0.60 -6.58 -17.61
C ARG A 65 0.51 -5.71 -17.00
N HIS A 66 1.73 -5.75 -17.55
CA HIS A 66 2.84 -4.87 -17.16
C HIS A 66 2.50 -3.41 -17.44
N ARG A 67 2.02 -3.11 -18.65
CA ARG A 67 1.63 -1.75 -19.05
C ARG A 67 0.47 -1.20 -18.20
N THR A 68 -0.51 -2.04 -17.89
CA THR A 68 -1.61 -1.67 -16.98
C THR A 68 -1.08 -1.36 -15.58
N ARG A 69 -0.14 -2.16 -15.05
CA ARG A 69 0.49 -1.90 -13.75
C ARG A 69 1.32 -0.63 -13.73
N GLU A 70 2.06 -0.32 -14.81
CA GLU A 70 2.82 0.93 -14.92
C GLU A 70 1.89 2.15 -14.96
N LEU A 71 0.82 2.08 -15.76
CA LEU A 71 -0.22 3.13 -15.77
C LEU A 71 -0.89 3.29 -14.40
N GLN A 72 -1.17 2.18 -13.71
CA GLN A 72 -1.71 2.21 -12.35
C GLN A 72 -0.73 2.85 -11.35
N ARG A 73 0.57 2.54 -11.41
CA ARG A 73 1.59 3.19 -10.56
C ARG A 73 1.61 4.70 -10.74
N LEU A 74 1.50 5.19 -11.96
CA LEU A 74 1.42 6.64 -12.25
C LEU A 74 0.16 7.28 -11.63
N THR A 75 -0.91 6.50 -11.42
CA THR A 75 -2.17 6.96 -10.79
C THR A 75 -2.24 6.65 -9.29
N ASP A 76 -1.26 5.97 -8.70
CA ASP A 76 -1.24 5.58 -7.29
C ASP A 76 -0.56 6.63 -6.39
N LEU A 77 0.21 7.54 -6.99
CA LEU A 77 0.89 8.59 -6.27
C LEU A 77 0.11 9.91 -6.31
N ASP A 78 0.24 10.68 -5.25
CA ASP A 78 -0.18 12.08 -5.21
C ASP A 78 0.81 12.95 -6.00
N ALA A 79 0.29 13.76 -6.92
CA ALA A 79 1.12 14.55 -7.83
C ALA A 79 1.96 15.63 -7.14
N LEU A 80 1.55 16.10 -5.95
CA LEU A 80 2.25 17.13 -5.20
C LEU A 80 3.34 16.58 -4.29
N THR A 81 2.98 15.57 -3.50
CA THR A 81 3.82 15.03 -2.42
C THR A 81 4.57 13.76 -2.80
N HIS A 82 4.21 13.13 -3.91
CA HIS A 82 4.73 11.84 -4.38
C HIS A 82 4.51 10.68 -3.39
N LEU A 83 3.76 10.87 -2.32
CA LEU A 83 3.25 9.80 -1.47
C LEU A 83 2.14 9.02 -2.17
N GLY A 84 1.73 7.87 -1.63
CA GLY A 84 0.53 7.21 -2.10
C GLY A 84 -0.68 8.14 -2.02
N ASN A 85 -1.52 8.17 -3.06
CA ASN A 85 -2.76 8.93 -3.02
C ASN A 85 -3.83 8.19 -2.21
N ARG A 86 -5.00 8.81 -2.02
CA ARG A 86 -6.12 8.24 -1.26
C ARG A 86 -6.50 6.84 -1.72
N ARG A 87 -6.67 6.65 -3.04
CA ARG A 87 -7.04 5.35 -3.61
C ARG A 87 -6.01 4.27 -3.27
N PHE A 88 -4.73 4.58 -3.39
CA PHE A 88 -3.66 3.65 -3.07
C PHE A 88 -3.55 3.38 -1.56
N SER A 89 -3.84 4.39 -0.74
CA SER A 89 -3.94 4.26 0.72
C SER A 89 -5.05 3.27 1.13
N GLU A 90 -6.23 3.37 0.51
CA GLU A 90 -7.35 2.45 0.75
C GLU A 90 -7.00 1.00 0.34
N VAL A 91 -6.29 0.83 -0.77
CA VAL A 91 -5.81 -0.50 -1.22
C VAL A 91 -4.81 -1.10 -0.23
N ASN A 92 -3.82 -0.31 0.22
CA ASN A 92 -2.82 -0.76 1.20
C ASN A 92 -3.46 -1.14 2.54
N LEU A 93 -4.36 -0.29 3.04
CA LEU A 93 -5.05 -0.55 4.30
C LEU A 93 -5.95 -1.80 4.21
N SER A 94 -6.65 -1.99 3.09
CA SER A 94 -7.44 -3.20 2.84
C SER A 94 -6.58 -4.45 2.78
N ALA A 95 -5.41 -4.38 2.13
CA ALA A 95 -4.46 -5.49 2.07
C ALA A 95 -3.91 -5.82 3.46
N ALA A 96 -3.55 -4.82 4.26
CA ALA A 96 -3.09 -4.99 5.64
C ALA A 96 -4.15 -5.69 6.52
N LEU A 97 -5.42 -5.29 6.40
CA LEU A 97 -6.53 -5.95 7.10
C LEU A 97 -6.68 -7.42 6.69
N GLN A 98 -6.56 -7.74 5.40
CA GLN A 98 -6.63 -9.12 4.92
C GLN A 98 -5.47 -9.98 5.45
N THR A 99 -4.25 -9.45 5.43
CA THR A 99 -3.06 -10.15 5.95
C THR A 99 -3.23 -10.45 7.44
N ARG A 100 -3.72 -9.50 8.22
CA ARG A 100 -3.98 -9.68 9.64
C ARG A 100 -4.97 -10.81 9.96
N LEU A 101 -5.98 -11.03 9.14
CA LEU A 101 -6.92 -12.14 9.31
C LEU A 101 -6.21 -13.50 9.31
N HIS A 102 -5.02 -13.60 8.70
CA HIS A 102 -4.22 -14.82 8.60
C HIS A 102 -3.11 -14.90 9.66
N GLU A 103 -2.48 -13.77 10.01
CA GLU A 103 -1.27 -13.72 10.84
C GLU A 103 -1.50 -13.23 12.27
N ALA A 104 -2.71 -12.74 12.58
CA ALA A 104 -3.16 -12.28 13.91
C ALA A 104 -2.35 -11.12 14.54
N GLU A 105 -1.38 -10.53 13.85
CA GLU A 105 -0.59 -9.43 14.38
C GLU A 105 -1.29 -8.07 14.18
N PRO A 106 -1.41 -7.24 15.23
CA PRO A 106 -2.04 -5.93 15.12
C PRO A 106 -1.13 -4.96 14.35
N PHE A 107 -1.75 -4.05 13.63
CA PHE A 107 -1.08 -2.87 13.08
C PHE A 107 -1.80 -1.61 13.55
N GLY A 108 -1.11 -0.47 13.54
CA GLY A 108 -1.66 0.81 13.87
C GLY A 108 -2.04 1.61 12.62
N VAL A 109 -3.13 2.38 12.72
CA VAL A 109 -3.51 3.38 11.72
C VAL A 109 -3.46 4.76 12.38
N ILE A 110 -2.85 5.70 11.67
CA ILE A 110 -2.79 7.10 12.07
C ILE A 110 -3.38 7.95 10.94
N LEU A 111 -4.30 8.84 11.29
CA LEU A 111 -4.72 9.97 10.47
C LEU A 111 -4.10 11.26 11.01
N ILE A 112 -3.64 12.10 10.11
CA ILE A 112 -2.97 13.37 10.41
C ILE A 112 -3.64 14.46 9.59
N ASP A 113 -3.80 15.63 10.19
CA ASP A 113 -4.27 16.84 9.54
C ASP A 113 -3.35 18.01 9.89
N VAL A 114 -2.99 18.81 8.91
CA VAL A 114 -2.15 20.00 9.10
C VAL A 114 -3.01 21.13 9.66
N ASP A 115 -2.70 21.53 10.87
CA ASP A 115 -3.46 22.54 11.60
C ASP A 115 -3.45 23.90 10.86
N ASP A 116 -4.62 24.51 10.75
CA ASP A 116 -4.82 25.86 10.18
C ASP A 116 -4.26 26.02 8.76
N PHE A 117 -4.19 24.97 7.97
CA PHE A 117 -3.60 24.97 6.62
C PHE A 117 -4.27 25.98 5.68
N LYS A 118 -5.57 26.21 5.82
CA LYS A 118 -6.28 27.23 5.08
C LYS A 118 -5.68 28.63 5.36
N LEU A 119 -5.37 28.93 6.62
CA LEU A 119 -4.75 30.21 7.00
C LEU A 119 -3.36 30.37 6.37
N VAL A 120 -2.58 29.29 6.24
CA VAL A 120 -1.30 29.31 5.51
C VAL A 120 -1.51 29.73 4.05
N ASN A 121 -2.48 29.10 3.36
CA ASN A 121 -2.80 29.45 1.97
C ASN A 121 -3.29 30.89 1.83
N ASP A 122 -4.15 31.35 2.74
CA ASP A 122 -4.70 32.70 2.71
C ASP A 122 -3.62 33.78 2.99
N THR A 123 -2.61 33.47 3.81
CA THR A 123 -1.56 34.39 4.23
C THR A 123 -0.37 34.42 3.26
N PHE A 124 0.09 33.25 2.81
CA PHE A 124 1.33 33.10 2.05
C PHE A 124 1.10 32.72 0.58
N GLY A 125 -0.15 32.38 0.23
CA GLY A 125 -0.52 31.91 -1.10
C GLY A 125 -0.34 30.40 -1.27
N LYS A 126 -1.09 29.85 -2.21
CA LYS A 126 -1.12 28.40 -2.51
C LYS A 126 0.26 27.79 -2.81
N PRO A 127 1.19 28.47 -3.56
CA PRO A 127 2.51 27.88 -3.82
C PRO A 127 3.32 27.60 -2.54
N VAL A 128 3.18 28.45 -1.53
CA VAL A 128 3.86 28.27 -0.23
C VAL A 128 3.18 27.16 0.57
N GLY A 129 1.84 27.10 0.54
CA GLY A 129 1.11 25.97 1.12
C GLY A 129 1.51 24.62 0.49
N ASP A 130 1.67 24.58 -0.83
CA ASP A 130 2.12 23.39 -1.54
C ASP A 130 3.56 22.97 -1.12
N GLN A 131 4.46 23.93 -0.88
CA GLN A 131 5.79 23.66 -0.33
C GLN A 131 5.72 23.11 1.10
N MET A 132 4.84 23.67 1.93
CA MET A 132 4.62 23.18 3.30
C MET A 132 4.10 21.75 3.31
N LEU A 133 3.14 21.40 2.44
CA LEU A 133 2.65 20.02 2.33
C LEU A 133 3.75 19.06 1.89
N LYS A 134 4.66 19.46 1.00
CA LYS A 134 5.82 18.64 0.64
C LYS A 134 6.76 18.42 1.83
N LEU A 135 7.05 19.47 2.58
CA LEU A 135 7.90 19.38 3.77
C LEU A 135 7.29 18.45 4.84
N VAL A 136 5.97 18.54 5.09
CA VAL A 136 5.27 17.65 5.99
C VAL A 136 5.34 16.21 5.46
N ALA A 137 5.04 15.98 4.17
CA ALA A 137 5.09 14.66 3.55
C ALA A 137 6.47 13.98 3.69
N GLU A 138 7.54 14.72 3.40
CA GLU A 138 8.92 14.26 3.55
C GLU A 138 9.24 13.93 5.02
N THR A 139 8.83 14.82 5.94
CA THR A 139 9.02 14.60 7.38
C THR A 139 8.34 13.31 7.85
N LEU A 140 7.10 13.07 7.43
CA LEU A 140 6.37 11.85 7.75
C LEU A 140 7.06 10.61 7.16
N GLN A 141 7.41 10.65 5.88
CA GLN A 141 8.01 9.53 5.16
C GLN A 141 9.36 9.11 5.74
N TYR A 142 10.25 10.05 6.05
CA TYR A 142 11.57 9.76 6.62
C TYR A 142 11.55 9.40 8.11
N SER A 143 10.41 9.58 8.78
CA SER A 143 10.27 9.33 10.21
C SER A 143 9.76 7.94 10.56
N VAL A 144 9.30 7.18 9.60
CA VAL A 144 8.79 5.81 9.75
C VAL A 144 9.71 4.80 9.07
N ARG A 145 9.47 3.52 9.29
CA ARG A 145 10.26 2.42 8.69
C ARG A 145 9.89 2.22 7.22
N THR A 146 10.76 1.60 6.45
CA THR A 146 10.48 1.22 5.04
C THR A 146 9.32 0.22 4.92
N SER A 147 9.05 -0.56 5.97
CA SER A 147 7.92 -1.48 6.05
C SER A 147 6.59 -0.75 6.26
N ASP A 148 6.62 0.46 6.83
CA ASP A 148 5.43 1.23 7.11
C ASP A 148 4.94 1.96 5.85
N TYR A 149 3.66 2.31 5.84
CA TYR A 149 3.06 3.01 4.71
C TYR A 149 2.70 4.44 5.10
N VAL A 150 2.96 5.38 4.19
CA VAL A 150 2.55 6.78 4.28
C VAL A 150 1.86 7.19 3.00
N GLY A 151 0.70 7.81 3.10
CA GLY A 151 -0.08 8.32 1.97
C GLY A 151 -0.71 9.67 2.27
N ARG A 152 -0.99 10.44 1.21
CA ARG A 152 -1.81 11.64 1.28
C ARG A 152 -3.27 11.24 1.17
N TRP A 153 -4.04 11.45 2.24
CA TRP A 153 -5.43 11.03 2.31
C TRP A 153 -6.38 12.00 1.61
N GLY A 154 -6.09 13.29 1.69
CA GLY A 154 -6.87 14.36 1.04
C GLY A 154 -6.20 15.70 1.29
N GLY A 155 -6.60 16.78 0.68
CA GLY A 155 -6.15 18.15 0.93
C GLY A 155 -4.86 18.32 1.74
N GLU A 156 -5.01 18.53 3.03
CA GLU A 156 -3.97 18.62 4.06
C GLU A 156 -3.88 17.39 4.98
N GLU A 157 -4.55 16.30 4.61
CA GLU A 157 -4.62 15.09 5.42
C GLU A 157 -3.68 13.99 4.93
N PHE A 158 -3.10 13.24 5.88
CA PHE A 158 -2.22 12.10 5.62
C PHE A 158 -2.69 10.87 6.41
N LEU A 159 -2.41 9.68 5.85
CA LEU A 159 -2.70 8.39 6.47
C LEU A 159 -1.41 7.58 6.57
N LEU A 160 -1.19 6.96 7.74
CA LEU A 160 -0.10 6.03 7.96
C LEU A 160 -0.64 4.66 8.38
N VAL A 161 0.02 3.61 7.90
CA VAL A 161 -0.17 2.23 8.38
C VAL A 161 1.16 1.75 8.95
N LEU A 162 1.16 1.42 10.24
CA LEU A 162 2.36 1.07 11.01
C LEU A 162 2.27 -0.38 11.44
N TYR A 163 3.18 -1.21 10.95
CA TYR A 163 3.22 -2.64 11.22
C TYR A 163 4.00 -2.95 12.50
N ASP A 164 3.65 -4.07 13.14
CA ASP A 164 4.32 -4.58 14.35
C ASP A 164 4.42 -3.51 15.46
N VAL A 165 3.29 -2.88 15.78
CA VAL A 165 3.21 -1.85 16.82
C VAL A 165 2.14 -2.19 17.86
N ASN A 166 2.45 -1.89 19.12
CA ASN A 166 1.48 -1.87 20.21
C ASN A 166 1.05 -0.43 20.53
N GLU A 167 0.09 -0.26 21.44
CA GLU A 167 -0.46 1.05 21.78
C GLU A 167 0.59 2.05 22.32
N PRO A 168 1.51 1.68 23.24
CA PRO A 168 2.58 2.58 23.67
C PRO A 168 3.51 3.02 22.53
N GLN A 169 3.83 2.10 21.60
CA GLN A 169 4.65 2.40 20.42
C GLN A 169 3.90 3.32 19.45
N LEU A 170 2.61 3.06 19.21
CA LEU A 170 1.78 3.89 18.35
C LEU A 170 1.71 5.33 18.90
N LYS A 171 1.48 5.50 20.22
CA LYS A 171 1.53 6.80 20.90
C LYS A 171 2.89 7.49 20.75
N ALA A 172 3.98 6.76 20.95
CA ALA A 172 5.32 7.30 20.82
C ALA A 172 5.63 7.77 19.39
N ILE A 173 5.21 7.00 18.38
CA ILE A 173 5.38 7.36 16.97
C ILE A 173 4.53 8.61 16.65
N ALA A 174 3.27 8.63 17.01
CA ALA A 174 2.37 9.77 16.80
C ALA A 174 2.95 11.07 17.39
N GLU A 175 3.42 11.02 18.63
CA GLU A 175 4.03 12.17 19.32
C GLU A 175 5.38 12.57 18.69
N LYS A 176 6.19 11.61 18.23
CA LYS A 176 7.42 11.89 17.49
C LYS A 176 7.12 12.65 16.20
N LEU A 177 6.14 12.18 15.40
CA LEU A 177 5.75 12.82 14.15
C LEU A 177 5.26 14.25 14.39
N ARG A 178 4.39 14.44 15.37
CA ARG A 178 3.88 15.74 15.77
C ARG A 178 5.02 16.73 16.09
N ARG A 179 5.97 16.30 16.92
CA ARG A 179 7.12 17.15 17.30
C ARG A 179 8.02 17.47 16.12
N LEU A 180 8.29 16.50 15.25
CA LEU A 180 9.14 16.72 14.09
C LEU A 180 8.53 17.73 13.13
N VAL A 181 7.22 17.64 12.86
CA VAL A 181 6.53 18.63 12.02
C VAL A 181 6.55 20.00 12.68
N GLN A 182 6.25 20.09 13.99
CA GLN A 182 6.28 21.36 14.73
C GLN A 182 7.64 22.07 14.70
N HIS A 183 8.75 21.32 14.60
CA HIS A 183 10.10 21.91 14.58
C HIS A 183 10.59 22.21 13.15
N ASN A 184 9.84 21.83 12.14
CA ASN A 184 10.16 22.16 10.76
C ASN A 184 9.52 23.48 10.35
N SER A 185 10.30 24.28 9.61
CA SER A 185 9.87 25.57 9.12
C SER A 185 10.26 25.81 7.68
N LEU A 186 9.54 26.71 7.02
CA LEU A 186 9.88 27.25 5.71
C LEU A 186 10.36 28.70 5.85
N ILE A 187 11.41 29.05 5.13
CA ILE A 187 11.88 30.42 5.01
C ILE A 187 11.24 31.02 3.76
N THR A 188 10.52 32.12 3.95
CA THR A 188 9.86 32.88 2.88
C THR A 188 10.28 34.35 2.92
N GLU A 189 9.88 35.09 1.91
CA GLU A 189 10.09 36.55 1.89
C GLU A 189 9.40 37.27 3.08
N LYS A 190 8.34 36.66 3.64
CA LYS A 190 7.60 37.18 4.80
C LYS A 190 8.18 36.73 6.14
N GLY A 191 9.26 35.96 6.12
CA GLY A 191 9.91 35.40 7.30
C GLY A 191 9.81 33.86 7.38
N GLU A 192 10.30 33.32 8.48
CA GLU A 192 10.25 31.91 8.81
C GLU A 192 8.92 31.57 9.47
N PHE A 193 8.27 30.49 9.02
CA PHE A 193 7.06 29.97 9.66
C PHE A 193 7.00 28.45 9.57
N GLY A 194 6.33 27.86 10.53
CA GLY A 194 6.05 26.42 10.59
C GLY A 194 4.56 26.15 10.78
N VAL A 195 4.21 24.89 10.73
CA VAL A 195 2.85 24.39 11.00
C VAL A 195 2.90 23.35 12.12
N THR A 196 1.75 23.10 12.73
CA THR A 196 1.55 21.95 13.59
C THR A 196 0.62 20.94 12.93
N ILE A 197 0.53 19.76 13.51
CA ILE A 197 -0.40 18.73 13.07
C ILE A 197 -1.23 18.21 14.24
N SER A 198 -2.47 17.91 13.97
CA SER A 198 -3.32 17.09 14.82
C SER A 198 -3.25 15.64 14.34
N VAL A 199 -3.16 14.71 15.29
CA VAL A 199 -2.94 13.29 15.01
C VAL A 199 -4.02 12.48 15.70
N GLY A 200 -4.68 11.59 14.97
CA GLY A 200 -5.59 10.59 15.52
C GLY A 200 -5.16 9.20 15.12
N GLY A 201 -5.16 8.26 16.05
CA GLY A 201 -4.75 6.90 15.70
C GLY A 201 -5.43 5.83 16.53
N THR A 202 -5.40 4.62 16.02
CA THR A 202 -5.95 3.43 16.67
C THR A 202 -5.20 2.18 16.24
N LEU A 203 -5.23 1.14 17.08
CA LEU A 203 -4.82 -0.21 16.68
C LEU A 203 -5.98 -0.95 16.00
N THR A 204 -5.63 -1.88 15.11
CA THR A 204 -6.64 -2.76 14.53
C THR A 204 -7.18 -3.76 15.55
N HIS A 205 -8.49 -3.98 15.55
CA HIS A 205 -9.18 -5.04 16.28
C HIS A 205 -9.48 -6.22 15.34
N ARG A 206 -9.76 -7.39 15.92
CA ARG A 206 -9.96 -8.64 15.16
C ARG A 206 -11.09 -8.55 14.15
N ASP A 207 -12.16 -7.86 14.50
CA ASP A 207 -13.40 -7.80 13.72
C ASP A 207 -13.52 -6.49 12.93
N ASP A 208 -12.41 -5.76 12.74
CA ASP A 208 -12.44 -4.51 12.02
C ASP A 208 -12.73 -4.69 10.53
N THR A 209 -13.57 -3.81 10.06
CA THR A 209 -13.71 -3.47 8.64
C THR A 209 -12.86 -2.23 8.34
N LEU A 210 -12.62 -1.97 7.06
CA LEU A 210 -11.97 -0.73 6.64
C LEU A 210 -12.69 0.51 7.20
N THR A 211 -14.02 0.49 7.17
CA THR A 211 -14.86 1.60 7.64
C THR A 211 -14.72 1.80 9.14
N SER A 212 -14.90 0.75 9.97
CA SER A 212 -14.83 0.88 11.44
C SER A 212 -13.46 1.35 11.92
N LEU A 213 -12.40 0.89 11.27
CA LEU A 213 -11.03 1.27 11.58
C LEU A 213 -10.78 2.76 11.29
N LEU A 214 -11.21 3.23 10.12
CA LEU A 214 -11.08 4.63 9.72
C LEU A 214 -11.95 5.55 10.59
N GLU A 215 -13.17 5.16 10.91
CA GLU A 215 -14.06 5.93 11.80
C GLU A 215 -13.46 6.13 13.19
N ARG A 216 -12.78 5.10 13.75
CA ARG A 216 -12.07 5.26 15.05
C ARG A 216 -10.88 6.20 14.94
N ALA A 217 -10.06 6.05 13.90
CA ALA A 217 -8.91 6.95 13.69
C ALA A 217 -9.38 8.40 13.49
N GLU A 218 -10.46 8.61 12.73
CA GLU A 218 -11.08 9.91 12.50
C GLU A 218 -11.63 10.51 13.81
N ALA A 219 -12.34 9.73 14.64
CA ALA A 219 -12.83 10.19 15.93
C ALA A 219 -11.68 10.66 16.83
N ALA A 220 -10.56 9.91 16.86
CA ALA A 220 -9.37 10.31 17.59
C ALA A 220 -8.75 11.61 17.04
N LEU A 221 -8.72 11.78 15.71
CA LEU A 221 -8.24 13.00 15.06
C LEU A 221 -9.12 14.22 15.41
N GLN A 222 -10.43 14.07 15.36
CA GLN A 222 -11.39 15.12 15.72
C GLN A 222 -11.26 15.49 17.21
N GLN A 223 -10.99 14.52 18.10
CA GLN A 223 -10.68 14.81 19.49
C GLN A 223 -9.42 15.67 19.61
N SER A 224 -8.34 15.34 18.92
CA SER A 224 -7.11 16.14 18.88
C SER A 224 -7.36 17.57 18.41
N LYS A 225 -8.17 17.75 17.36
CA LYS A 225 -8.55 19.08 16.85
C LYS A 225 -9.38 19.88 17.87
N SER A 226 -10.39 19.25 18.49
CA SER A 226 -11.31 19.92 19.42
C SER A 226 -10.65 20.31 20.74
N GLU A 227 -9.67 19.54 21.19
CA GLU A 227 -8.92 19.80 22.42
C GLU A 227 -7.81 20.85 22.28
N GLY A 228 -7.66 21.49 21.11
CA GLY A 228 -6.77 22.63 20.89
C GLY A 228 -5.63 22.38 19.93
N LYS A 229 -5.75 21.36 19.06
CA LYS A 229 -4.78 21.05 18.01
C LYS A 229 -3.37 20.73 18.52
N ASN A 230 -2.39 20.54 17.62
CA ASN A 230 -0.99 20.25 17.95
C ASN A 230 -0.84 19.15 19.01
N ARG A 231 -1.56 18.05 18.84
CA ARG A 231 -1.54 16.90 19.76
C ARG A 231 -1.85 15.60 19.07
N SER A 232 -1.65 14.51 19.79
CA SER A 232 -1.98 13.17 19.34
C SER A 232 -2.95 12.48 20.30
N THR A 233 -4.01 11.90 19.75
CA THR A 233 -4.97 11.06 20.48
C THR A 233 -4.92 9.65 19.89
N ILE A 234 -4.77 8.65 20.76
CA ILE A 234 -4.80 7.22 20.38
C ILE A 234 -5.89 6.53 21.18
N ILE A 235 -6.80 5.83 20.49
CA ILE A 235 -7.95 5.12 21.07
C ILE A 235 -8.01 3.68 20.61
#